data_8196f1504f161873edc5a86186d6407f
#
_entry.id   8196f1504f161873edc5a86186d6407f
#
_cell.length_a   1.000
_cell.length_b   1.000
_cell.length_c   1.000
_cell.angle_alpha   90.00
_cell.angle_beta   90.00
_cell.angle_gamma   90.00
#
_symmetry.space_group_name_H-M   'P 1'
#
loop_
_entity.id
_entity.type
_entity.pdbx_description
1 polymer ?
#
loop_
_entity_poly.entity_id
_entity_poly.type
_entity_poly.pdbx_seq_one_letter_code
_entity_poly.pdbx_strand_id
1 'polypeptide(L)'
;MALDLSNTLVVGISATALFDMSESDQMFKAALEADPESVIDNYRRYMQEHEDEPLVPGTGYHLVKALLGLNRYVKSGDVSPLVEVVVMSRNSPDTGIRVLKTIRSDRLAITRSAFTGGESVADYMDAFDVDLFLTTNVEDAQKVIDSRQCAAAILKAPPANAPQIPDGQVRIAFDGDAVLFSDASELVYKTQGLDAFLAQEDALQHTPMEEGPYASLLIKLAKLQERLPTGSKDSPIRIAIVTARNSPSEMRVINTLRAWGVYVDEAFFLGGVGKAKVLSAFNPHIFFDDQDVHLEAAATLVPSGKVPYRSGSGIPSLSVPA
;
A
#
# COMPACT_ATOMS: atom_id res chain seq x y z
N MET A 1 17.99 -24.91 4.38
CA MET A 1 17.34 -24.62 3.08
C MET A 1 16.92 -23.15 3.09
N ALA A 2 17.06 -22.43 1.98
CA ALA A 2 16.50 -21.09 1.86
C ALA A 2 14.96 -21.22 1.92
N LEU A 3 14.30 -20.23 2.55
CA LEU A 3 12.85 -20.16 2.61
C LEU A 3 12.33 -19.78 1.23
N ASP A 4 11.39 -20.56 0.68
CA ASP A 4 10.71 -20.25 -0.57
C ASP A 4 9.50 -19.35 -0.29
N LEU A 5 9.53 -18.12 -0.77
CA LEU A 5 8.50 -17.10 -0.60
C LEU A 5 7.62 -16.89 -1.85
N SER A 6 7.78 -17.70 -2.89
CA SER A 6 7.04 -17.56 -4.16
C SER A 6 5.51 -17.52 -3.98
N ASN A 7 5.00 -18.24 -2.98
CA ASN A 7 3.59 -18.31 -2.61
C ASN A 7 3.22 -17.52 -1.34
N THR A 8 4.14 -16.69 -0.84
CA THR A 8 3.96 -15.84 0.34
C THR A 8 3.72 -14.40 -0.13
N LEU A 9 2.72 -13.73 0.41
CA LEU A 9 2.58 -12.28 0.22
C LEU A 9 3.61 -11.57 1.11
N VAL A 10 4.57 -10.88 0.51
CA VAL A 10 5.60 -10.14 1.22
C VAL A 10 5.31 -8.64 1.18
N VAL A 11 5.13 -8.04 2.35
CA VAL A 11 4.89 -6.61 2.50
C VAL A 11 6.11 -5.94 3.14
N GLY A 12 6.79 -5.09 2.38
CA GLY A 12 7.79 -4.16 2.88
C GLY A 12 7.10 -2.92 3.48
N ILE A 13 7.51 -2.49 4.65
CA ILE A 13 6.96 -1.28 5.27
C ILE A 13 8.05 -0.44 5.92
N SER A 14 8.03 0.88 5.68
CA SER A 14 8.95 1.77 6.38
C SER A 14 8.57 1.94 7.86
N ALA A 15 9.55 2.27 8.70
CA ALA A 15 9.29 2.53 10.13
C ALA A 15 8.25 3.63 10.33
N THR A 16 8.32 4.70 9.53
CA THR A 16 7.39 5.85 9.57
C THR A 16 5.99 5.55 9.01
N ALA A 17 5.83 4.50 8.21
CA ALA A 17 4.53 4.01 7.75
C ALA A 17 3.90 3.04 8.75
N LEU A 18 4.72 2.26 9.46
CA LEU A 18 4.28 1.31 10.48
C LEU A 18 3.92 2.02 11.79
N PHE A 19 4.73 3.00 12.21
CA PHE A 19 4.55 3.76 13.42
C PHE A 19 4.52 5.26 13.16
N ASP A 20 3.81 6.01 13.99
CA ASP A 20 3.88 7.46 13.99
C ASP A 20 5.21 7.91 14.61
N MET A 21 6.08 8.43 13.79
CA MET A 21 7.38 8.97 14.15
C MET A 21 7.46 10.50 13.94
N SER A 22 6.31 11.18 13.86
CA SER A 22 6.24 12.61 13.56
C SER A 22 6.99 13.47 14.56
N GLU A 23 7.03 13.08 15.84
CA GLU A 23 7.79 13.79 16.87
C GLU A 23 9.31 13.71 16.61
N SER A 24 9.83 12.51 16.36
CA SER A 24 11.25 12.32 16.04
C SER A 24 11.65 12.96 14.72
N ASP A 25 10.75 12.95 13.70
CA ASP A 25 10.97 13.63 12.42
C ASP A 25 11.01 15.15 12.58
N GLN A 26 10.12 15.72 13.41
CA GLN A 26 10.14 17.16 13.72
C GLN A 26 11.43 17.56 14.45
N MET A 27 11.85 16.76 15.43
CA MET A 27 13.11 16.98 16.13
C MET A 27 14.30 16.92 15.17
N PHE A 28 14.34 15.93 14.27
CA PHE A 28 15.39 15.81 13.26
C PHE A 28 15.45 17.06 12.35
N LYS A 29 14.29 17.52 11.84
CA LYS A 29 14.20 18.71 10.99
C LYS A 29 14.66 19.98 11.74
N ALA A 30 14.18 20.19 12.96
CA ALA A 30 14.60 21.33 13.78
C ALA A 30 16.11 21.30 14.09
N ALA A 31 16.68 20.13 14.36
CA ALA A 31 18.12 19.98 14.57
C ALA A 31 18.92 20.24 13.30
N LEU A 32 18.43 19.81 12.13
CA LEU A 32 19.05 20.05 10.83
C LEU A 32 19.10 21.54 10.48
N GLU A 33 18.03 22.30 10.79
CA GLU A 33 17.99 23.75 10.59
C GLU A 33 18.92 24.51 11.54
N ALA A 34 19.06 24.04 12.81
CA ALA A 34 19.84 24.68 13.83
C ALA A 34 21.36 24.41 13.71
N ASP A 35 21.75 23.15 13.48
CA ASP A 35 23.12 22.70 13.38
C ASP A 35 23.22 21.41 12.52
N PRO A 36 23.42 21.56 11.21
CA PRO A 36 23.53 20.42 10.29
C PRO A 36 24.66 19.44 10.61
N GLU A 37 25.75 19.90 11.25
CA GLU A 37 26.91 19.05 11.55
C GLU A 37 26.63 18.07 12.70
N SER A 38 25.82 18.47 13.67
CA SER A 38 25.48 17.64 14.83
C SER A 38 24.14 16.91 14.75
N VAL A 39 23.37 17.11 13.68
CA VAL A 39 22.00 16.58 13.55
C VAL A 39 21.92 15.06 13.73
N ILE A 40 22.87 14.32 13.14
CA ILE A 40 22.88 12.84 13.22
C ILE A 40 23.13 12.37 14.64
N ASP A 41 24.10 12.99 15.36
CA ASP A 41 24.41 12.63 16.73
C ASP A 41 23.30 13.02 17.70
N ASN A 42 22.67 14.17 17.50
CA ASN A 42 21.51 14.60 18.27
C ASN A 42 20.31 13.66 18.06
N TYR A 43 20.03 13.27 16.81
CA TYR A 43 18.98 12.31 16.50
C TYR A 43 19.26 10.94 17.12
N ARG A 44 20.51 10.45 17.01
CA ARG A 44 20.93 9.18 17.63
C ARG A 44 20.72 9.21 19.14
N ARG A 45 21.14 10.29 19.80
CA ARG A 45 20.97 10.46 21.24
C ARG A 45 19.50 10.46 21.63
N TYR A 46 18.66 11.23 20.93
CA TYR A 46 17.23 11.25 21.16
C TYR A 46 16.60 9.85 21.03
N MET A 47 16.94 9.11 19.99
CA MET A 47 16.41 7.76 19.77
C MET A 47 16.88 6.77 20.84
N GLN A 48 18.09 6.91 21.37
CA GLN A 48 18.61 6.10 22.48
C GLN A 48 17.92 6.45 23.81
N GLU A 49 17.73 7.72 24.11
CA GLU A 49 17.04 8.16 25.34
C GLU A 49 15.59 7.68 25.41
N HIS A 50 14.94 7.53 24.25
CA HIS A 50 13.52 7.12 24.13
C HIS A 50 13.36 5.67 23.64
N GLU A 51 14.41 4.86 23.60
CA GLU A 51 14.37 3.53 22.97
C GLU A 51 13.43 2.52 23.65
N ASP A 52 13.12 2.73 24.94
CA ASP A 52 12.18 1.91 25.72
C ASP A 52 10.73 2.44 25.69
N GLU A 53 10.49 3.59 25.08
CA GLU A 53 9.17 4.17 24.92
C GLU A 53 8.48 3.61 23.65
N PRO A 54 7.34 2.91 23.78
CA PRO A 54 6.64 2.38 22.62
C PRO A 54 6.21 3.48 21.64
N LEU A 55 6.33 3.19 20.33
CA LEU A 55 5.85 4.06 19.27
C LEU A 55 4.34 3.90 19.11
N VAL A 56 3.68 4.99 18.70
CA VAL A 56 2.24 4.99 18.40
C VAL A 56 2.01 4.33 17.03
N PRO A 57 0.91 3.56 16.84
CA PRO A 57 0.55 2.99 15.54
C PRO A 57 0.44 4.06 14.43
N GLY A 58 1.13 3.81 13.30
CA GLY A 58 1.01 4.60 12.08
C GLY A 58 -0.10 4.07 11.15
N THR A 59 -0.23 4.68 9.98
CA THR A 59 -1.30 4.36 9.01
C THR A 59 -1.28 2.90 8.56
N GLY A 60 -0.11 2.30 8.38
CA GLY A 60 0.06 0.91 7.93
C GLY A 60 -0.11 -0.15 9.02
N TYR A 61 -0.11 0.25 10.29
CA TYR A 61 -0.07 -0.66 11.43
C TYR A 61 -1.21 -1.68 11.45
N HIS A 62 -2.45 -1.21 11.32
CA HIS A 62 -3.63 -2.08 11.38
C HIS A 62 -3.71 -3.03 10.19
N LEU A 63 -3.32 -2.59 9.00
CA LEU A 63 -3.20 -3.47 7.82
C LEU A 63 -2.16 -4.57 8.08
N VAL A 64 -0.97 -4.20 8.53
CA VAL A 64 0.12 -5.15 8.83
C VAL A 64 -0.32 -6.17 9.85
N LYS A 65 -0.93 -5.73 10.95
CA LYS A 65 -1.45 -6.62 12.01
C LYS A 65 -2.51 -7.59 11.48
N ALA A 66 -3.45 -7.10 10.66
CA ALA A 66 -4.49 -7.93 10.05
C ALA A 66 -3.92 -8.93 9.04
N LEU A 67 -2.97 -8.51 8.20
CA LEU A 67 -2.28 -9.39 7.24
C LEU A 67 -1.49 -10.50 7.94
N LEU A 68 -0.69 -10.17 8.95
CA LEU A 68 0.03 -11.17 9.76
C LEU A 68 -0.93 -12.15 10.44
N GLY A 69 -2.12 -11.71 10.82
CA GLY A 69 -3.18 -12.54 11.38
C GLY A 69 -3.68 -13.65 10.45
N LEU A 70 -3.47 -13.54 9.14
CA LEU A 70 -3.82 -14.58 8.16
C LEU A 70 -2.96 -15.84 8.32
N ASN A 71 -1.78 -15.74 8.92
CA ASN A 71 -0.89 -16.88 9.14
C ASN A 71 -1.49 -17.97 10.05
N ARG A 72 -2.57 -17.67 10.80
CA ARG A 72 -3.34 -18.69 11.53
C ARG A 72 -3.98 -19.73 10.62
N TYR A 73 -4.10 -19.44 9.32
CA TYR A 73 -4.66 -20.36 8.32
C TYR A 73 -3.60 -21.17 7.56
N VAL A 74 -2.32 -21.04 7.91
CA VAL A 74 -1.24 -21.90 7.37
C VAL A 74 -1.58 -23.34 7.66
N LYS A 75 -1.59 -24.18 6.63
CA LYS A 75 -1.92 -25.59 6.76
C LYS A 75 -0.75 -26.37 7.39
N SER A 76 -1.08 -27.42 8.15
CA SER A 76 -0.05 -28.31 8.69
C SER A 76 0.71 -28.96 7.53
N GLY A 77 2.02 -28.73 7.49
CA GLY A 77 2.92 -29.19 6.41
C GLY A 77 3.38 -28.11 5.46
N ASP A 78 2.75 -26.92 5.46
CA ASP A 78 3.29 -25.76 4.73
C ASP A 78 4.56 -25.25 5.42
N VAL A 79 5.62 -25.06 4.64
CA VAL A 79 6.93 -24.60 5.14
C VAL A 79 6.98 -23.07 5.23
N SER A 80 6.22 -22.39 4.39
CA SER A 80 6.24 -20.92 4.24
C SER A 80 4.95 -20.29 4.78
N PRO A 81 5.02 -19.09 5.38
CA PRO A 81 3.84 -18.36 5.84
C PRO A 81 2.98 -17.92 4.65
N LEU A 82 1.70 -17.59 4.91
CA LEU A 82 0.82 -16.97 3.92
C LEU A 82 1.24 -15.52 3.66
N VAL A 83 1.63 -14.82 4.72
CA VAL A 83 2.06 -13.43 4.69
C VAL A 83 3.33 -13.25 5.49
N GLU A 84 4.24 -12.48 4.97
CA GLU A 84 5.41 -11.98 5.66
C GLU A 84 5.47 -10.47 5.59
N VAL A 85 5.97 -9.84 6.64
CA VAL A 85 6.20 -8.40 6.69
C VAL A 85 7.67 -8.13 6.99
N VAL A 86 8.26 -7.22 6.23
CA VAL A 86 9.65 -6.78 6.39
C VAL A 86 9.65 -5.30 6.72
N VAL A 87 10.28 -4.91 7.83
CA VAL A 87 10.53 -3.49 8.09
C VAL A 87 11.74 -3.04 7.30
N MET A 88 11.55 -2.02 6.46
CA MET A 88 12.59 -1.46 5.59
C MET A 88 12.71 0.04 5.88
N SER A 89 13.78 0.45 6.55
CA SER A 89 13.91 1.80 7.08
C SER A 89 15.24 2.44 6.73
N ARG A 90 15.20 3.74 6.45
CA ARG A 90 16.41 4.56 6.30
C ARG A 90 17.13 4.84 7.64
N ASN A 91 16.55 4.45 8.76
CA ASN A 91 17.24 4.53 10.05
C ASN A 91 18.54 3.73 10.01
N SER A 92 19.51 4.10 10.85
CA SER A 92 20.65 3.24 11.14
C SER A 92 20.21 2.05 12.01
N PRO A 93 20.96 0.94 12.07
CA PRO A 93 20.62 -0.17 12.96
C PRO A 93 20.45 0.26 14.42
N ASP A 94 21.25 1.22 14.89
CA ASP A 94 21.20 1.76 16.25
C ASP A 94 19.91 2.57 16.50
N THR A 95 19.56 3.49 15.63
CA THR A 95 18.31 4.27 15.74
C THR A 95 17.06 3.44 15.45
N GLY A 96 17.19 2.26 14.83
CA GLY A 96 16.13 1.29 14.61
C GLY A 96 15.73 0.48 15.84
N ILE A 97 16.47 0.53 16.94
CA ILE A 97 16.20 -0.29 18.15
C ILE A 97 14.81 0.01 18.72
N ARG A 98 14.40 1.27 18.81
CA ARG A 98 13.07 1.67 19.29
C ARG A 98 11.95 0.99 18.48
N VAL A 99 12.09 0.97 17.14
CA VAL A 99 11.15 0.29 16.23
C VAL A 99 11.09 -1.22 16.53
N LEU A 100 12.24 -1.87 16.67
CA LEU A 100 12.32 -3.30 16.97
C LEU A 100 11.76 -3.65 18.35
N LYS A 101 11.99 -2.79 19.36
CA LYS A 101 11.41 -2.96 20.70
C LYS A 101 9.89 -2.84 20.67
N THR A 102 9.34 -1.87 19.93
CA THR A 102 7.88 -1.70 19.78
C THR A 102 7.25 -2.90 19.03
N ILE A 103 7.89 -3.38 17.95
CA ILE A 103 7.44 -4.59 17.24
C ILE A 103 7.32 -5.79 18.20
N ARG A 104 8.32 -5.97 19.09
CA ARG A 104 8.32 -7.07 20.07
C ARG A 104 7.28 -6.87 21.17
N SER A 105 7.11 -5.65 21.70
CA SER A 105 6.11 -5.35 22.73
C SER A 105 4.68 -5.56 22.22
N ASP A 106 4.43 -5.20 20.97
CA ASP A 106 3.12 -5.37 20.31
C ASP A 106 2.90 -6.78 19.78
N ARG A 107 3.91 -7.66 19.91
CA ARG A 107 3.87 -9.05 19.45
C ARG A 107 3.55 -9.18 17.96
N LEU A 108 3.99 -8.21 17.14
CA LEU A 108 3.92 -8.33 15.70
C LEU A 108 4.90 -9.40 15.22
N ALA A 109 4.41 -10.38 14.45
CA ALA A 109 5.22 -11.49 13.94
C ALA A 109 6.10 -11.04 12.75
N ILE A 110 6.90 -9.97 12.95
CA ILE A 110 7.85 -9.43 11.98
C ILE A 110 9.23 -9.91 12.37
N THR A 111 9.87 -10.68 11.50
CA THR A 111 11.16 -11.33 11.78
C THR A 111 12.30 -10.83 10.90
N ARG A 112 11.98 -10.18 9.78
CA ARG A 112 12.98 -9.60 8.87
C ARG A 112 12.93 -8.08 8.91
N SER A 113 14.11 -7.45 8.84
CA SER A 113 14.24 -5.99 8.80
C SER A 113 15.49 -5.58 8.02
N ALA A 114 15.44 -4.41 7.39
CA ALA A 114 16.55 -3.74 6.75
C ALA A 114 16.65 -2.30 7.28
N PHE A 115 17.83 -1.93 7.74
CA PHE A 115 18.17 -0.58 8.19
C PHE A 115 19.34 -0.08 7.36
N THR A 116 19.12 0.97 6.55
CA THR A 116 20.08 1.39 5.51
C THR A 116 20.92 2.62 5.87
N GLY A 117 20.71 3.21 7.05
CA GLY A 117 21.54 4.32 7.53
C GLY A 117 21.46 5.58 6.66
N GLY A 118 20.28 5.88 6.11
CA GLY A 118 20.03 7.04 5.25
C GLY A 118 19.88 6.70 3.75
N GLU A 119 20.42 5.57 3.31
CA GLU A 119 20.31 5.13 1.91
C GLU A 119 18.90 4.70 1.55
N SER A 120 18.56 4.77 0.24
CA SER A 120 17.26 4.32 -0.27
C SER A 120 17.07 2.84 -0.04
N VAL A 121 15.88 2.45 0.41
CA VAL A 121 15.51 1.03 0.56
C VAL A 121 15.00 0.42 -0.74
N ALA A 122 14.75 1.22 -1.77
CA ALA A 122 14.17 0.79 -3.04
C ALA A 122 15.02 -0.26 -3.76
N ASP A 123 16.34 -0.21 -3.62
CA ASP A 123 17.27 -1.12 -4.27
C ASP A 123 17.24 -2.56 -3.70
N TYR A 124 16.54 -2.75 -2.58
CA TYR A 124 16.48 -4.03 -1.88
C TYR A 124 15.14 -4.75 -2.03
N MET A 125 14.20 -4.23 -2.84
CA MET A 125 12.87 -4.84 -3.00
C MET A 125 12.94 -6.28 -3.50
N ASP A 126 13.73 -6.52 -4.55
CA ASP A 126 13.94 -7.86 -5.12
C ASP A 126 14.65 -8.79 -4.12
N ALA A 127 15.67 -8.32 -3.41
CA ALA A 127 16.42 -9.11 -2.44
C ALA A 127 15.58 -9.61 -1.25
N PHE A 128 14.45 -8.94 -0.99
CA PHE A 128 13.51 -9.31 0.07
C PHE A 128 12.21 -9.94 -0.47
N ASP A 129 12.09 -10.16 -1.79
CA ASP A 129 10.89 -10.68 -2.46
C ASP A 129 9.63 -9.83 -2.19
N VAL A 130 9.76 -8.50 -2.13
CA VAL A 130 8.66 -7.60 -1.76
C VAL A 130 7.62 -7.51 -2.89
N ASP A 131 6.34 -7.70 -2.54
CA ASP A 131 5.20 -7.55 -3.46
C ASP A 131 4.51 -6.18 -3.33
N LEU A 132 4.53 -5.62 -2.11
CA LEU A 132 3.95 -4.33 -1.77
C LEU A 132 4.88 -3.57 -0.84
N PHE A 133 5.27 -2.36 -1.19
CA PHE A 133 6.05 -1.47 -0.34
C PHE A 133 5.21 -0.29 0.16
N LEU A 134 5.11 -0.12 1.47
CA LEU A 134 4.38 0.96 2.13
C LEU A 134 5.35 1.92 2.81
N THR A 135 5.31 3.18 2.43
CA THR A 135 6.24 4.19 2.98
C THR A 135 5.58 5.55 3.09
N THR A 136 6.15 6.44 3.89
CA THR A 136 5.82 7.87 3.90
C THR A 136 6.81 8.68 3.04
N ASN A 137 7.88 8.04 2.56
CA ASN A 137 8.91 8.68 1.75
C ASN A 137 8.54 8.65 0.26
N VAL A 138 8.38 9.84 -0.34
CA VAL A 138 7.96 10.02 -1.74
C VAL A 138 9.01 9.49 -2.72
N GLU A 139 10.30 9.74 -2.45
CA GLU A 139 11.38 9.31 -3.34
C GLU A 139 11.51 7.79 -3.40
N ASP A 140 11.42 7.11 -2.25
CA ASP A 140 11.50 5.66 -2.19
C ASP A 140 10.31 5.01 -2.92
N ALA A 141 9.08 5.52 -2.69
CA ALA A 141 7.90 5.05 -3.41
C ALA A 141 8.02 5.23 -4.92
N GLN A 142 8.50 6.41 -5.37
CA GLN A 142 8.67 6.69 -6.79
C GLN A 142 9.71 5.76 -7.42
N LYS A 143 10.88 5.58 -6.79
CA LYS A 143 11.91 4.66 -7.27
C LYS A 143 11.40 3.24 -7.40
N VAL A 144 10.63 2.75 -6.41
CA VAL A 144 10.05 1.40 -6.45
C VAL A 144 9.04 1.27 -7.60
N ILE A 145 8.13 2.22 -7.80
CA ILE A 145 7.17 2.20 -8.91
C ILE A 145 7.89 2.22 -10.27
N ASP A 146 8.93 3.05 -10.41
CA ASP A 146 9.70 3.16 -11.65
C ASP A 146 10.52 1.89 -11.95
N SER A 147 10.99 1.19 -10.92
CA SER A 147 11.72 -0.08 -11.07
C SER A 147 10.83 -1.23 -11.55
N ARG A 148 9.51 -1.13 -11.39
CA ARG A 148 8.50 -2.17 -11.71
C ARG A 148 8.71 -3.49 -10.96
N GLN A 149 9.44 -3.48 -9.84
CA GLN A 149 9.68 -4.68 -9.06
C GLN A 149 8.47 -5.09 -8.22
N CYS A 150 7.81 -4.11 -7.60
CA CYS A 150 6.60 -4.35 -6.79
C CYS A 150 5.68 -3.13 -6.79
N ALA A 151 4.49 -3.29 -6.23
CA ALA A 151 3.59 -2.19 -5.93
C ALA A 151 4.16 -1.30 -4.81
N ALA A 152 3.93 0.01 -4.85
CA ALA A 152 4.32 0.91 -3.76
C ALA A 152 3.31 2.02 -3.54
N ALA A 153 3.15 2.45 -2.28
CA ALA A 153 2.30 3.59 -1.93
C ALA A 153 2.96 4.51 -0.90
N ILE A 154 2.65 5.81 -1.05
CA ILE A 154 2.94 6.84 -0.07
C ILE A 154 1.74 6.93 0.87
N LEU A 155 1.90 6.52 2.13
CA LEU A 155 0.82 6.54 3.10
C LEU A 155 0.51 7.97 3.56
N LYS A 156 -0.76 8.32 3.55
CA LYS A 156 -1.28 9.56 4.15
C LYS A 156 -1.27 9.43 5.68
N ALA A 157 -1.39 10.56 6.38
CA ALA A 157 -1.55 10.55 7.83
C ALA A 157 -2.75 9.67 8.25
N PRO A 158 -2.68 8.98 9.40
CA PRO A 158 -3.79 8.15 9.86
C PRO A 158 -5.04 8.98 10.13
N PRO A 159 -6.24 8.49 9.76
CA PRO A 159 -7.49 9.20 10.07
C PRO A 159 -7.69 9.28 11.58
N ALA A 160 -8.09 10.45 12.07
CA ALA A 160 -8.28 10.70 13.51
C ALA A 160 -9.32 9.78 14.17
N ASN A 161 -10.30 9.31 13.40
CA ASN A 161 -11.39 8.44 13.85
C ASN A 161 -11.51 7.23 12.92
N ALA A 162 -10.44 6.46 12.77
CA ALA A 162 -10.50 5.24 11.99
C ALA A 162 -11.55 4.29 12.56
N PRO A 163 -12.53 3.83 11.75
CA PRO A 163 -13.53 2.88 12.22
C PRO A 163 -12.84 1.58 12.62
N GLN A 164 -13.35 0.94 13.67
CA GLN A 164 -12.85 -0.39 14.05
C GLN A 164 -13.25 -1.41 12.99
N ILE A 165 -12.27 -2.10 12.43
CA ILE A 165 -12.51 -3.20 11.50
C ILE A 165 -12.67 -4.49 12.31
N PRO A 166 -13.62 -5.36 11.96
CA PRO A 166 -13.80 -6.62 12.68
C PRO A 166 -12.50 -7.43 12.71
N ASP A 167 -12.15 -7.95 13.88
CA ASP A 167 -11.00 -8.84 14.03
C ASP A 167 -11.11 -10.05 13.09
N GLY A 168 -10.02 -10.36 12.43
CA GLY A 168 -9.92 -11.59 11.63
C GLY A 168 -10.25 -11.44 10.17
N GLN A 169 -10.55 -10.24 9.68
CA GLN A 169 -10.76 -9.97 8.28
C GLN A 169 -9.82 -8.86 7.81
N VAL A 170 -9.16 -9.05 6.68
CA VAL A 170 -8.43 -8.01 5.95
C VAL A 170 -9.34 -7.42 4.89
N ARG A 171 -9.43 -6.09 4.80
CA ARG A 171 -10.18 -5.38 3.77
C ARG A 171 -9.26 -4.42 3.04
N ILE A 172 -9.18 -4.55 1.72
CA ILE A 172 -8.34 -3.69 0.88
C ILE A 172 -9.20 -3.14 -0.24
N ALA A 173 -9.13 -1.83 -0.47
CA ALA A 173 -9.82 -1.17 -1.57
C ALA A 173 -8.80 -0.57 -2.53
N PHE A 174 -9.07 -0.67 -3.83
CA PHE A 174 -8.24 -0.16 -4.90
C PHE A 174 -9.04 0.74 -5.84
N ASP A 175 -8.42 1.80 -6.33
CA ASP A 175 -8.88 2.43 -7.57
C ASP A 175 -8.57 1.53 -8.78
N GLY A 176 -9.17 1.83 -9.92
CA GLY A 176 -8.99 1.11 -11.18
C GLY A 176 -7.83 1.64 -12.01
N ASP A 177 -8.07 2.79 -12.64
CA ASP A 177 -7.13 3.40 -13.60
C ASP A 177 -5.85 3.87 -12.90
N ALA A 178 -4.72 3.70 -13.57
CA ALA A 178 -3.37 4.04 -13.06
C ALA A 178 -2.95 3.30 -11.76
N VAL A 179 -3.83 2.49 -11.17
CA VAL A 179 -3.55 1.64 -10.01
C VAL A 179 -3.54 0.16 -10.42
N LEU A 180 -4.70 -0.44 -10.65
CA LEU A 180 -4.81 -1.84 -11.11
C LEU A 180 -4.54 -1.96 -12.60
N PHE A 181 -5.06 -1.03 -13.39
CA PHE A 181 -4.88 -0.93 -14.83
C PHE A 181 -3.86 0.16 -15.17
N SER A 182 -3.33 0.13 -16.40
CA SER A 182 -2.47 1.20 -16.89
C SER A 182 -3.22 2.54 -16.93
N ASP A 183 -2.48 3.63 -17.04
CA ASP A 183 -2.99 4.99 -17.15
C ASP A 183 -3.52 5.34 -18.55
N ALA A 184 -3.50 4.39 -19.49
CA ALA A 184 -3.90 4.63 -20.88
C ALA A 184 -5.32 5.15 -21.04
N SER A 185 -6.29 4.58 -20.31
CA SER A 185 -7.69 5.03 -20.36
C SER A 185 -7.88 6.40 -19.73
N GLU A 186 -7.19 6.68 -18.62
CA GLU A 186 -7.19 8.00 -17.99
C GLU A 186 -6.57 9.07 -18.90
N LEU A 187 -5.51 8.73 -19.63
CA LEU A 187 -4.90 9.62 -20.60
C LEU A 187 -5.88 10.01 -21.71
N VAL A 188 -6.66 9.06 -22.24
CA VAL A 188 -7.73 9.36 -23.22
C VAL A 188 -8.78 10.28 -22.62
N TYR A 189 -9.24 10.00 -21.40
CA TYR A 189 -10.19 10.88 -20.72
C TYR A 189 -9.66 12.30 -20.57
N LYS A 190 -8.42 12.48 -20.12
CA LYS A 190 -7.80 13.79 -19.90
C LYS A 190 -7.50 14.57 -21.19
N THR A 191 -7.20 13.87 -22.29
CA THR A 191 -6.80 14.51 -23.56
C THR A 191 -7.93 14.68 -24.55
N GLN A 192 -8.92 13.77 -24.53
CA GLN A 192 -9.99 13.70 -25.54
C GLN A 192 -11.40 13.82 -24.95
N GLY A 193 -11.51 13.78 -23.60
CA GLY A 193 -12.78 13.96 -22.89
C GLY A 193 -13.58 12.67 -22.68
N LEU A 194 -14.73 12.83 -22.01
CA LEU A 194 -15.57 11.72 -21.56
C LEU A 194 -16.14 10.89 -22.71
N ASP A 195 -16.64 11.53 -23.76
CA ASP A 195 -17.29 10.83 -24.88
C ASP A 195 -16.31 9.90 -25.62
N ALA A 196 -15.08 10.37 -25.84
CA ALA A 196 -14.02 9.57 -26.47
C ALA A 196 -13.61 8.39 -25.57
N PHE A 197 -13.48 8.63 -24.27
CA PHE A 197 -13.23 7.59 -23.30
C PHE A 197 -14.31 6.50 -23.32
N LEU A 198 -15.59 6.87 -23.21
CA LEU A 198 -16.71 5.92 -23.20
C LEU A 198 -16.80 5.12 -24.51
N ALA A 199 -16.62 5.80 -25.66
CA ALA A 199 -16.63 5.13 -26.98
C ALA A 199 -15.46 4.12 -27.10
N GLN A 200 -14.27 4.46 -26.62
CA GLN A 200 -13.12 3.56 -26.62
C GLN A 200 -13.35 2.36 -25.71
N GLU A 201 -13.83 2.59 -24.48
CA GLU A 201 -14.06 1.51 -23.51
C GLU A 201 -15.13 0.52 -23.98
N ASP A 202 -16.20 1.02 -24.62
CA ASP A 202 -17.24 0.16 -25.23
C ASP A 202 -16.68 -0.66 -26.39
N ALA A 203 -15.94 -0.02 -27.31
CA ALA A 203 -15.31 -0.71 -28.43
C ALA A 203 -14.30 -1.79 -27.99
N LEU A 204 -13.60 -1.57 -26.88
CA LEU A 204 -12.56 -2.46 -26.35
C LEU A 204 -13.04 -3.35 -25.20
N GLN A 205 -14.35 -3.46 -24.96
CA GLN A 205 -14.90 -4.18 -23.79
C GLN A 205 -14.43 -5.64 -23.65
N HIS A 206 -14.06 -6.29 -24.76
CA HIS A 206 -13.55 -7.67 -24.80
C HIS A 206 -12.01 -7.76 -24.85
N THR A 207 -11.32 -6.61 -24.91
CA THR A 207 -9.85 -6.54 -24.90
C THR A 207 -9.40 -6.19 -23.50
N PRO A 208 -8.67 -7.08 -22.78
CA PRO A 208 -8.18 -6.78 -21.46
C PRO A 208 -7.34 -5.50 -21.45
N MET A 209 -7.46 -4.74 -20.38
CA MET A 209 -6.60 -3.57 -20.14
C MET A 209 -5.18 -4.02 -19.83
N GLU A 210 -4.21 -3.15 -20.14
CA GLU A 210 -2.83 -3.35 -19.72
C GLU A 210 -2.69 -3.25 -18.20
N GLU A 211 -1.73 -3.99 -17.66
CA GLU A 211 -1.44 -4.04 -16.24
C GLU A 211 -0.93 -2.69 -15.70
N GLY A 212 -1.55 -2.23 -14.65
CA GLY A 212 -1.09 -1.12 -13.83
C GLY A 212 -0.04 -1.57 -12.80
N PRO A 213 0.46 -0.64 -11.97
CA PRO A 213 1.50 -0.95 -10.99
C PRO A 213 1.07 -1.96 -9.91
N TYR A 214 -0.24 -2.14 -9.69
CA TYR A 214 -0.80 -3.03 -8.66
C TYR A 214 -1.41 -4.33 -9.20
N ALA A 215 -1.36 -4.57 -10.52
CA ALA A 215 -1.94 -5.77 -11.13
C ALA A 215 -1.35 -7.07 -10.55
N SER A 216 -0.02 -7.17 -10.49
CA SER A 216 0.67 -8.34 -9.93
C SER A 216 0.33 -8.59 -8.46
N LEU A 217 0.21 -7.51 -7.66
CA LEU A 217 -0.24 -7.60 -6.26
C LEU A 217 -1.67 -8.13 -6.17
N LEU A 218 -2.58 -7.62 -6.99
CA LEU A 218 -3.99 -8.08 -7.01
C LEU A 218 -4.08 -9.56 -7.38
N ILE A 219 -3.34 -10.00 -8.40
CA ILE A 219 -3.27 -11.41 -8.81
C ILE A 219 -2.73 -12.27 -7.65
N LYS A 220 -1.71 -11.80 -6.94
CA LYS A 220 -1.14 -12.52 -5.79
C LYS A 220 -2.11 -12.58 -4.60
N LEU A 221 -2.85 -11.51 -4.33
CA LEU A 221 -3.92 -11.48 -3.34
C LEU A 221 -5.06 -12.47 -3.68
N ALA A 222 -5.45 -12.55 -4.97
CA ALA A 222 -6.46 -13.52 -5.42
C ALA A 222 -6.00 -14.97 -5.19
N LYS A 223 -4.73 -15.29 -5.52
CA LYS A 223 -4.13 -16.61 -5.22
C LYS A 223 -4.07 -16.89 -3.72
N LEU A 224 -3.83 -15.87 -2.90
CA LEU A 224 -3.86 -15.99 -1.45
C LEU A 224 -5.27 -16.31 -0.96
N GLN A 225 -6.32 -15.66 -1.51
CA GLN A 225 -7.72 -15.95 -1.18
C GLN A 225 -8.08 -17.42 -1.43
N GLU A 226 -7.58 -18.05 -2.50
CA GLU A 226 -7.83 -19.48 -2.81
C GLU A 226 -7.28 -20.43 -1.74
N ARG A 227 -6.28 -20.00 -0.98
CA ARG A 227 -5.67 -20.79 0.12
C ARG A 227 -6.37 -20.59 1.46
N LEU A 228 -7.27 -19.63 1.56
CA LEU A 228 -8.00 -19.28 2.77
C LEU A 228 -9.37 -19.99 2.81
N PRO A 229 -9.99 -20.11 4.00
CA PRO A 229 -11.36 -20.61 4.10
C PRO A 229 -12.33 -19.77 3.26
N THR A 230 -13.10 -20.43 2.39
CA THR A 230 -14.06 -19.78 1.50
C THR A 230 -15.46 -19.73 2.12
N GLY A 231 -16.00 -18.55 2.27
CA GLY A 231 -17.39 -18.32 2.64
C GLY A 231 -17.68 -16.82 2.46
N SER A 232 -18.66 -16.46 1.65
CA SER A 232 -18.85 -15.08 1.14
C SER A 232 -18.96 -13.97 2.20
N LYS A 233 -19.39 -14.27 3.43
CA LYS A 233 -19.44 -13.29 4.52
C LYS A 233 -18.24 -13.38 5.47
N ASP A 234 -17.60 -14.53 5.54
CA ASP A 234 -16.54 -14.84 6.50
C ASP A 234 -15.17 -15.00 5.82
N SER A 235 -15.04 -14.57 4.55
CA SER A 235 -13.74 -14.57 3.88
C SER A 235 -12.73 -13.75 4.67
N PRO A 236 -11.57 -14.34 5.04
CA PRO A 236 -10.54 -13.62 5.79
C PRO A 236 -9.92 -12.44 5.04
N ILE A 237 -10.07 -12.38 3.73
CA ILE A 237 -9.68 -11.23 2.89
C ILE A 237 -10.89 -10.80 2.05
N ARG A 238 -11.16 -9.50 2.02
CA ARG A 238 -12.12 -8.89 1.10
C ARG A 238 -11.43 -7.81 0.28
N ILE A 239 -11.65 -7.86 -1.02
CA ILE A 239 -11.08 -6.95 -2.00
C ILE A 239 -12.20 -6.18 -2.66
N ALA A 240 -12.10 -4.84 -2.67
CA ALA A 240 -13.02 -3.97 -3.37
C ALA A 240 -12.31 -3.13 -4.44
N ILE A 241 -12.97 -2.94 -5.58
CA ILE A 241 -12.60 -1.92 -6.56
C ILE A 241 -13.57 -0.75 -6.41
N VAL A 242 -13.03 0.47 -6.27
CA VAL A 242 -13.80 1.70 -6.09
C VAL A 242 -13.35 2.72 -7.14
N THR A 243 -14.02 2.75 -8.29
CA THR A 243 -13.60 3.53 -9.45
C THR A 243 -14.63 4.59 -9.86
N ALA A 244 -14.13 5.67 -10.46
CA ALA A 244 -14.97 6.72 -11.05
C ALA A 244 -15.63 6.30 -12.37
N ARG A 245 -15.28 5.15 -12.94
CA ARG A 245 -15.89 4.60 -14.16
C ARG A 245 -17.39 4.38 -13.99
N ASN A 246 -18.12 4.39 -15.10
CA ASN A 246 -19.54 4.07 -15.19
C ASN A 246 -19.84 3.30 -16.49
N SER A 247 -21.13 2.97 -16.72
CA SER A 247 -21.54 2.32 -17.96
C SER A 247 -21.24 3.18 -19.20
N PRO A 248 -20.69 2.58 -20.28
CA PRO A 248 -20.46 1.14 -20.50
C PRO A 248 -19.05 0.64 -20.10
N SER A 249 -18.20 1.47 -19.46
CA SER A 249 -16.79 1.15 -19.23
C SER A 249 -16.56 0.06 -18.16
N GLU A 250 -17.56 -0.29 -17.35
CA GLU A 250 -17.49 -1.36 -16.35
C GLU A 250 -17.27 -2.74 -16.96
N MET A 251 -17.80 -2.97 -18.17
CA MET A 251 -17.68 -4.26 -18.84
C MET A 251 -16.22 -4.63 -19.11
N ARG A 252 -15.41 -3.66 -19.54
CA ARG A 252 -13.99 -3.89 -19.77
C ARG A 252 -13.24 -4.22 -18.50
N VAL A 253 -13.57 -3.55 -17.39
CA VAL A 253 -13.00 -3.87 -16.05
C VAL A 253 -13.27 -5.32 -15.68
N ILE A 254 -14.55 -5.74 -15.74
CA ILE A 254 -14.95 -7.09 -15.36
C ILE A 254 -14.28 -8.15 -16.26
N ASN A 255 -14.23 -7.89 -17.58
CA ASN A 255 -13.60 -8.81 -18.53
C ASN A 255 -12.07 -8.88 -18.33
N THR A 256 -11.42 -7.77 -17.96
CA THR A 256 -9.99 -7.74 -17.63
C THR A 256 -9.70 -8.60 -16.39
N LEU A 257 -10.48 -8.43 -15.32
CA LEU A 257 -10.32 -9.25 -14.11
C LEU A 257 -10.49 -10.73 -14.39
N ARG A 258 -11.50 -11.09 -15.21
CA ARG A 258 -11.70 -12.49 -15.66
C ARG A 258 -10.50 -13.03 -16.44
N ALA A 259 -9.94 -12.21 -17.34
CA ALA A 259 -8.75 -12.61 -18.10
C ALA A 259 -7.52 -12.82 -17.22
N TRP A 260 -7.40 -12.08 -16.12
CA TRP A 260 -6.34 -12.26 -15.12
C TRP A 260 -6.62 -13.40 -14.14
N GLY A 261 -7.80 -14.03 -14.19
CA GLY A 261 -8.21 -15.05 -13.21
C GLY A 261 -8.48 -14.50 -11.81
N VAL A 262 -8.84 -13.22 -11.72
CA VAL A 262 -9.07 -12.52 -10.45
C VAL A 262 -10.57 -12.35 -10.20
N TYR A 263 -11.00 -12.71 -9.00
CA TYR A 263 -12.36 -12.47 -8.50
C TYR A 263 -12.27 -11.53 -7.30
N VAL A 264 -12.85 -10.32 -7.44
CA VAL A 264 -12.96 -9.37 -6.33
C VAL A 264 -14.31 -9.55 -5.63
N ASP A 265 -14.35 -9.23 -4.34
CA ASP A 265 -15.60 -9.39 -3.56
C ASP A 265 -16.62 -8.30 -3.89
N GLU A 266 -16.15 -7.09 -4.15
CA GLU A 266 -17.01 -5.92 -4.42
C GLU A 266 -16.39 -5.04 -5.51
N ALA A 267 -17.26 -4.46 -6.36
CA ALA A 267 -16.85 -3.45 -7.34
C ALA A 267 -17.90 -2.33 -7.37
N PHE A 268 -17.42 -1.10 -7.22
CA PHE A 268 -18.24 0.11 -7.18
C PHE A 268 -17.86 1.02 -8.34
N PHE A 269 -18.79 1.16 -9.29
CA PHE A 269 -18.68 2.02 -10.48
C PHE A 269 -19.46 3.31 -10.20
N LEU A 270 -18.77 4.39 -9.87
CA LEU A 270 -19.37 5.55 -9.23
C LEU A 270 -19.77 6.68 -10.19
N GLY A 271 -19.34 6.63 -11.46
CA GLY A 271 -19.70 7.65 -12.45
C GLY A 271 -19.30 9.06 -12.07
N GLY A 272 -18.13 9.21 -11.42
CA GLY A 272 -17.63 10.50 -10.95
C GLY A 272 -18.18 10.96 -9.60
N VAL A 273 -19.06 10.17 -8.94
CA VAL A 273 -19.47 10.47 -7.56
C VAL A 273 -18.32 10.18 -6.59
N GLY A 274 -18.18 11.01 -5.55
CA GLY A 274 -17.07 10.91 -4.59
C GLY A 274 -17.00 9.54 -3.88
N LYS A 275 -15.83 8.96 -3.80
CA LYS A 275 -15.54 7.63 -3.25
C LYS A 275 -15.74 7.51 -1.73
N ALA A 276 -15.63 8.63 -0.99
CA ALA A 276 -15.54 8.67 0.47
C ALA A 276 -16.68 7.91 1.20
N LYS A 277 -17.94 8.05 0.75
CA LYS A 277 -19.09 7.37 1.38
C LYS A 277 -19.05 5.85 1.19
N VAL A 278 -18.66 5.38 0.01
CA VAL A 278 -18.51 3.95 -0.29
C VAL A 278 -17.35 3.37 0.52
N LEU A 279 -16.22 4.07 0.58
CA LEU A 279 -15.07 3.68 1.39
C LEU A 279 -15.41 3.61 2.87
N SER A 280 -16.15 4.59 3.40
CA SER A 280 -16.62 4.55 4.80
C SER A 280 -17.52 3.34 5.08
N ALA A 281 -18.38 2.95 4.13
CA ALA A 281 -19.26 1.78 4.27
C ALA A 281 -18.50 0.45 4.13
N PHE A 282 -17.57 0.35 3.17
CA PHE A 282 -16.71 -0.82 3.00
C PHE A 282 -15.72 -0.96 4.17
N ASN A 283 -15.27 0.16 4.74
CA ASN A 283 -14.36 0.23 5.87
C ASN A 283 -13.06 -0.57 5.65
N PRO A 284 -12.20 -0.19 4.67
CA PRO A 284 -10.96 -0.89 4.39
C PRO A 284 -9.87 -0.62 5.42
N HIS A 285 -8.95 -1.57 5.60
CA HIS A 285 -7.67 -1.34 6.29
C HIS A 285 -6.78 -0.37 5.53
N ILE A 286 -6.94 -0.30 4.21
CA ILE A 286 -6.27 0.64 3.34
C ILE A 286 -7.02 0.80 2.02
N PHE A 287 -7.01 2.01 1.49
CA PHE A 287 -7.45 2.36 0.14
C PHE A 287 -6.28 2.91 -0.66
N PHE A 288 -6.09 2.40 -1.88
CA PHE A 288 -5.05 2.84 -2.82
C PHE A 288 -5.66 3.60 -3.99
N ASP A 289 -5.15 4.79 -4.27
CA ASP A 289 -5.58 5.67 -5.35
C ASP A 289 -4.39 6.51 -5.84
N ASP A 290 -4.37 6.89 -7.12
CA ASP A 290 -3.32 7.72 -7.71
C ASP A 290 -3.61 9.22 -7.60
N GLN A 291 -4.87 9.61 -7.37
CA GLN A 291 -5.33 11.00 -7.41
C GLN A 291 -5.52 11.63 -6.02
N ASP A 292 -4.83 12.75 -5.76
CA ASP A 292 -4.96 13.46 -4.49
C ASP A 292 -6.39 13.94 -4.23
N VAL A 293 -7.13 14.35 -5.26
CA VAL A 293 -8.53 14.79 -5.12
C VAL A 293 -9.44 13.73 -4.48
N HIS A 294 -9.18 12.45 -4.75
CA HIS A 294 -9.91 11.35 -4.13
C HIS A 294 -9.37 11.05 -2.72
N LEU A 295 -8.04 11.09 -2.58
CA LEU A 295 -7.34 10.75 -1.34
C LEU A 295 -7.57 11.78 -0.24
N GLU A 296 -7.68 13.08 -0.53
CA GLU A 296 -7.93 14.13 0.46
C GLU A 296 -9.21 13.87 1.25
N ALA A 297 -10.30 13.52 0.55
CA ALA A 297 -11.57 13.18 1.22
C ALA A 297 -11.53 11.80 1.88
N ALA A 298 -10.91 10.79 1.23
CA ALA A 298 -10.85 9.43 1.73
C ALA A 298 -9.99 9.30 2.99
N ALA A 299 -8.81 9.94 3.04
CA ALA A 299 -7.85 9.85 4.12
C ALA A 299 -8.37 10.40 5.46
N THR A 300 -9.41 11.23 5.45
CA THR A 300 -10.08 11.66 6.70
C THR A 300 -10.95 10.58 7.33
N LEU A 301 -11.32 9.54 6.56
CA LEU A 301 -12.27 8.49 6.96
C LEU A 301 -11.62 7.12 7.06
N VAL A 302 -10.71 6.79 6.14
CA VAL A 302 -10.08 5.47 6.06
C VAL A 302 -8.57 5.61 5.80
N PRO A 303 -7.73 4.68 6.28
CA PRO A 303 -6.32 4.65 5.92
C PRO A 303 -6.15 4.63 4.41
N SER A 304 -5.28 5.49 3.89
CA SER A 304 -5.14 5.70 2.46
C SER A 304 -3.68 5.81 2.03
N GLY A 305 -3.39 5.27 0.85
CA GLY A 305 -2.07 5.30 0.24
C GLY A 305 -2.13 5.84 -1.18
N LYS A 306 -1.26 6.81 -1.49
CA LYS A 306 -1.11 7.34 -2.83
C LYS A 306 -0.20 6.44 -3.66
N VAL A 307 -0.68 6.04 -4.82
CA VAL A 307 0.10 5.31 -5.83
C VAL A 307 0.75 6.34 -6.77
N PRO A 308 2.08 6.44 -6.83
CA PRO A 308 2.74 7.33 -7.77
C PRO A 308 2.54 6.88 -9.21
N TYR A 309 2.37 7.83 -10.14
CA TYR A 309 2.52 7.53 -11.57
C TYR A 309 3.97 7.15 -11.88
N ARG A 310 4.18 6.29 -12.86
CA ARG A 310 5.53 6.03 -13.39
C ARG A 310 6.10 7.30 -14.03
N SER A 311 7.38 7.54 -13.88
CA SER A 311 8.06 8.73 -14.44
C SER A 311 7.94 8.87 -15.97
N GLY A 312 7.58 7.78 -16.68
CA GLY A 312 7.30 7.80 -18.12
C GLY A 312 5.83 7.95 -18.48
N SER A 313 4.93 8.15 -17.50
CA SER A 313 3.51 8.40 -17.75
C SER A 313 3.31 9.70 -18.52
N GLY A 314 2.33 9.71 -19.44
CA GLY A 314 1.88 10.95 -20.08
C GLY A 314 1.04 11.85 -19.15
N ILE A 315 0.68 11.33 -17.96
CA ILE A 315 0.00 12.09 -16.92
C ILE A 315 1.07 12.72 -16.02
N PRO A 316 1.00 14.03 -15.71
CA PRO A 316 2.00 14.68 -14.89
C PRO A 316 2.16 13.96 -13.55
N SER A 317 3.39 13.51 -13.29
CA SER A 317 3.76 13.03 -11.95
C SER A 317 3.57 14.16 -10.94
N LEU A 318 3.33 13.82 -9.69
CA LEU A 318 3.28 14.75 -8.57
C LEU A 318 4.34 15.85 -8.68
N SER A 319 3.92 17.09 -8.74
CA SER A 319 4.75 18.19 -8.29
C SER A 319 4.96 17.96 -6.79
N VAL A 320 6.18 17.59 -6.41
CA VAL A 320 6.61 17.59 -5.01
C VAL A 320 6.37 19.01 -4.50
N PRO A 321 5.55 19.24 -3.46
CA PRO A 321 5.55 20.54 -2.80
C PRO A 321 6.96 20.76 -2.26
N ALA A 322 7.57 21.88 -2.66
CA ALA A 322 8.87 22.32 -2.18
C ALA A 322 8.89 22.51 -0.66
#